data_711d907aa742ca66e36be045c97eb6fb
#
_entry.id   711d907aa742ca66e36be045c97eb6fb
#
_cell.length_a   1.000
_cell.length_b   1.000
_cell.length_c   1.000
_cell.angle_alpha   90.00
_cell.angle_beta   90.00
_cell.angle_gamma   90.00
#
_symmetry.space_group_name_H-M   'P 1'
#
loop_
_entity.id
_entity.type
_entity.pdbx_description
1 polymer ?
#
loop_
_entity_poly.entity_id
_entity_poly.type
_entity_poly.pdbx_seq_one_letter_code
_entity_poly.pdbx_strand_id
1 'polypeptide(L)'
;MIEEHEHELKGIPYGIADFKEFRIKNLYYVDKTRFISNIENKGSFLFFIRPRRFGKSLFLSILEYYYDINGKDQFDFLFNGTDIFRKPTKEKNSYLVLPLNFSMVSSNPKWVEGAFLTRIKNAANMFTAKYQHLLGIDTEKTGREFDSKNTASEIMDTLLSYCWSKKQKIYIIIDEYDNFANTILSDSGEEEYRAITRGEGFLRSFFNVIKAGTTGSGTPISRLFMTGVSPITLDDVTSGFNIATNISLDLDIDEIMGFTTIEVETMIEYYRQTGKIRHSTPELMGIMNQWYNHYKFALRSTREIFNTVLVLYFLREYLKESRIPDTLIDNNARIDYYKLRQLIVIDKEGTRQANGNFFKLRHIIETGSVHSKIATSFPVEELINPANFISLLYYFGLLTSRGIDDEDTPILAIPNETIKRVYFDYFRDTYKETGTFIIDTDTYNMLSSGMAYKGNWRAFIDYIAKNMEASLSLRDLMNSEKAHQVFWNVYTGLSTLYNVYSEKEMNQGFCDLVLEPLLVNHPGIKYSYLIELKYISPSGFKKKEREERIQALRLEAETQLEQYSLDEKFRKSIGQTTLKKLVLIFSGNRLIHHSEI
;
A
#
# COMPACT_ATOMS: atom_id res chain seq x y z
N MET A 1 42.54 1.67 30.94
CA MET A 1 41.92 0.65 30.09
C MET A 1 40.61 1.25 29.63
N ILE A 2 40.58 1.67 28.39
CA ILE A 2 39.34 2.13 27.73
C ILE A 2 38.70 0.82 27.27
N GLU A 3 37.60 0.42 27.90
CA GLU A 3 36.77 -0.67 27.43
C GLU A 3 36.28 -0.30 26.02
N GLU A 4 36.75 -1.05 25.02
CA GLU A 4 36.15 -1.13 23.70
C GLU A 4 34.71 -1.65 23.91
N HIS A 5 33.73 -0.77 24.01
CA HIS A 5 32.35 -1.17 23.81
C HIS A 5 32.25 -1.68 22.37
N GLU A 6 32.26 -3.00 22.21
CA GLU A 6 31.77 -3.63 20.97
C GLU A 6 30.49 -2.90 20.59
N HIS A 7 30.47 -2.26 19.42
CA HIS A 7 29.29 -1.57 18.89
C HIS A 7 28.21 -2.62 18.63
N GLU A 8 27.37 -2.82 19.63
CA GLU A 8 26.23 -3.70 19.50
C GLU A 8 25.39 -3.26 18.28
N LEU A 9 25.27 -4.16 17.30
CA LEU A 9 24.54 -3.87 16.05
C LEU A 9 23.09 -3.56 16.36
N LYS A 10 22.59 -2.48 15.78
CA LYS A 10 21.21 -2.02 15.96
C LYS A 10 20.21 -3.04 15.44
N GLY A 11 19.16 -3.31 16.19
CA GLY A 11 18.08 -4.19 15.80
C GLY A 11 17.26 -3.67 14.63
N ILE A 12 16.62 -4.56 13.85
CA ILE A 12 15.69 -4.17 12.79
C ILE A 12 14.36 -3.73 13.40
N PRO A 13 13.87 -2.53 13.09
CA PRO A 13 12.69 -1.93 13.72
C PRO A 13 11.36 -2.41 13.09
N TYR A 14 11.22 -3.70 12.78
CA TYR A 14 9.99 -4.21 12.18
C TYR A 14 8.84 -4.21 13.21
N GLY A 15 7.72 -3.54 12.84
CA GLY A 15 6.51 -3.48 13.66
C GLY A 15 6.56 -2.47 14.81
N ILE A 16 7.62 -1.66 14.93
CA ILE A 16 7.74 -0.62 15.95
C ILE A 16 7.36 0.74 15.35
N ALA A 17 6.53 1.51 16.07
CA ALA A 17 6.04 2.82 15.63
C ALA A 17 6.26 3.94 16.67
N ASP A 18 6.85 3.65 17.83
CA ASP A 18 7.18 4.63 18.86
C ASP A 18 8.66 5.03 18.79
N PHE A 19 8.94 6.32 18.64
CA PHE A 19 10.31 6.83 18.47
C PHE A 19 11.18 6.62 19.72
N LYS A 20 10.60 6.75 20.92
CA LYS A 20 11.32 6.51 22.16
C LYS A 20 11.74 5.04 22.29
N GLU A 21 10.87 4.12 21.85
CA GLU A 21 11.18 2.69 21.82
C GLU A 21 12.36 2.38 20.88
N PHE A 22 12.45 3.08 19.73
CA PHE A 22 13.62 2.97 18.82
C PHE A 22 14.92 3.30 19.55
N ARG A 23 14.93 4.34 20.36
CA ARG A 23 16.13 4.77 21.10
C ARG A 23 16.48 3.83 22.24
N ILE A 24 15.49 3.42 23.03
CA ILE A 24 15.68 2.51 24.16
C ILE A 24 16.19 1.14 23.72
N LYS A 25 15.61 0.59 22.64
CA LYS A 25 15.96 -0.74 22.11
C LYS A 25 17.15 -0.72 21.15
N ASN A 26 17.84 0.38 20.98
CA ASN A 26 18.94 0.55 20.03
C ASN A 26 18.59 0.01 18.62
N LEU A 27 17.46 0.49 18.06
CA LEU A 27 17.01 0.07 16.74
C LEU A 27 17.63 0.93 15.62
N TYR A 28 17.75 0.36 14.42
CA TYR A 28 18.24 1.09 13.25
C TYR A 28 17.22 2.15 12.84
N TYR A 29 17.62 3.41 12.83
CA TYR A 29 16.76 4.53 12.51
C TYR A 29 17.24 5.27 11.27
N VAL A 30 16.35 5.41 10.28
CA VAL A 30 16.56 6.28 9.11
C VAL A 30 16.02 7.65 9.44
N ASP A 31 16.89 8.65 9.49
CA ASP A 31 16.54 9.98 9.98
C ASP A 31 15.70 10.78 8.96
N LYS A 32 14.47 11.08 9.35
CA LYS A 32 13.52 11.93 8.60
C LYS A 32 13.24 13.26 9.33
N THR A 33 13.96 13.55 10.42
CA THR A 33 13.68 14.73 11.25
C THR A 33 13.96 16.07 10.56
N ARG A 34 14.75 16.07 9.47
CA ARG A 34 14.96 17.25 8.61
C ARG A 34 13.65 17.84 8.09
N PHE A 35 12.61 17.01 7.89
CA PHE A 35 11.32 17.45 7.38
C PHE A 35 10.45 18.18 8.41
N ILE A 36 10.81 18.20 9.68
CA ILE A 36 10.08 18.96 10.72
C ILE A 36 10.05 20.44 10.36
N SER A 37 11.19 21.02 9.97
CA SER A 37 11.24 22.43 9.55
C SER A 37 10.45 22.71 8.27
N ASN A 38 10.40 21.75 7.34
CA ASN A 38 9.61 21.89 6.12
C ASN A 38 8.11 21.93 6.45
N ILE A 39 7.65 21.05 7.34
CA ILE A 39 6.24 21.01 7.81
C ILE A 39 5.86 22.32 8.50
N GLU A 40 6.72 22.86 9.36
CA GLU A 40 6.45 24.14 10.05
C GLU A 40 6.20 25.28 9.06
N ASN A 41 6.90 25.28 7.93
CA ASN A 41 6.77 26.29 6.88
C ASN A 41 5.53 26.11 5.97
N LYS A 42 4.85 24.97 6.02
CA LYS A 42 3.63 24.70 5.21
C LYS A 42 2.36 25.27 5.82
N GLY A 43 2.37 25.62 7.10
CA GLY A 43 1.22 26.14 7.80
C GLY A 43 0.99 25.52 9.17
N SER A 44 -0.05 25.96 9.83
CA SER A 44 -0.36 25.52 11.21
C SER A 44 -1.25 24.27 11.22
N PHE A 45 -2.09 24.07 10.20
CA PHE A 45 -3.07 22.99 10.15
C PHE A 45 -2.82 22.19 8.88
N LEU A 46 -2.34 20.97 9.05
CA LEU A 46 -1.85 20.16 7.95
C LEU A 46 -2.54 18.81 7.90
N PHE A 47 -2.74 18.36 6.69
CA PHE A 47 -3.30 17.07 6.36
C PHE A 47 -2.37 16.31 5.41
N PHE A 48 -2.09 15.05 5.73
CA PHE A 48 -1.10 14.26 5.02
C PHE A 48 -1.56 12.82 4.80
N ILE A 49 -1.78 12.44 3.56
CA ILE A 49 -2.15 11.08 3.17
C ILE A 49 -0.92 10.33 2.66
N ARG A 50 -0.75 9.10 3.14
CA ARG A 50 0.19 8.11 2.59
C ARG A 50 -0.41 6.73 2.72
N PRO A 51 -0.07 5.81 1.83
CA PRO A 51 -0.48 4.42 1.96
C PRO A 51 -0.08 3.85 3.32
N ARG A 52 -0.70 2.75 3.70
CA ARG A 52 -0.28 2.03 4.91
C ARG A 52 1.16 1.56 4.78
N ARG A 53 1.85 1.41 5.94
CA ARG A 53 3.20 0.83 6.06
C ARG A 53 4.36 1.66 5.49
N PHE A 54 4.16 2.95 5.32
CA PHE A 54 5.22 3.90 4.94
C PHE A 54 5.86 4.63 6.15
N GLY A 55 5.45 4.36 7.40
CA GLY A 55 6.04 4.96 8.59
C GLY A 55 5.29 6.16 9.17
N LYS A 56 4.00 6.37 8.83
CA LYS A 56 3.17 7.47 9.35
C LYS A 56 3.21 7.57 10.87
N SER A 57 2.84 6.51 11.58
CA SER A 57 2.74 6.50 13.04
C SER A 57 4.08 6.77 13.74
N LEU A 58 5.20 6.26 13.17
CA LEU A 58 6.54 6.58 13.68
C LEU A 58 6.84 8.09 13.55
N PHE A 59 6.52 8.67 12.39
CA PHE A 59 6.74 10.10 12.18
C PHE A 59 5.88 10.95 13.10
N LEU A 60 4.63 10.58 13.35
CA LEU A 60 3.78 11.25 14.35
C LEU A 60 4.36 11.14 15.76
N SER A 61 4.90 9.99 16.13
CA SER A 61 5.60 9.82 17.41
C SER A 61 6.82 10.74 17.53
N ILE A 62 7.58 10.95 16.45
CA ILE A 62 8.67 11.92 16.41
C ILE A 62 8.15 13.34 16.66
N LEU A 63 7.06 13.74 16.00
CA LEU A 63 6.46 15.07 16.21
C LEU A 63 5.97 15.22 17.65
N GLU A 64 5.34 14.18 18.22
CA GLU A 64 4.90 14.20 19.62
C GLU A 64 6.07 14.52 20.57
N TYR A 65 7.15 13.73 20.51
CA TYR A 65 8.30 13.95 21.40
C TYR A 65 9.05 15.25 21.13
N TYR A 66 9.08 15.72 19.88
CA TYR A 66 9.78 16.94 19.51
C TYR A 66 9.08 18.19 20.04
N TYR A 67 7.75 18.23 19.96
CA TYR A 67 6.98 19.43 20.31
C TYR A 67 6.53 19.47 21.76
N ASP A 68 6.52 18.33 22.47
CA ASP A 68 6.04 18.24 23.84
C ASP A 68 6.84 19.13 24.79
N ILE A 69 6.14 20.04 25.47
CA ILE A 69 6.74 20.97 26.45
C ILE A 69 7.40 20.24 27.64
N ASN A 70 6.91 19.04 27.98
CA ASN A 70 7.48 18.17 29.01
C ASN A 70 8.65 17.33 28.49
N GLY A 71 8.99 17.42 27.20
CA GLY A 71 10.04 16.61 26.55
C GLY A 71 11.46 17.16 26.73
N LYS A 72 11.64 18.30 27.41
CA LYS A 72 12.94 19.00 27.47
C LYS A 72 14.08 18.14 28.01
N ASP A 73 13.85 17.41 29.08
CA ASP A 73 14.89 16.58 29.73
C ASP A 73 15.21 15.29 28.92
N GLN A 74 14.35 14.89 28.03
CA GLN A 74 14.53 13.70 27.19
C GLN A 74 15.03 14.05 25.78
N PHE A 75 15.10 15.34 25.42
CA PHE A 75 15.41 15.77 24.07
C PHE A 75 16.77 15.25 23.58
N ASP A 76 17.81 15.43 24.38
CA ASP A 76 19.16 15.00 24.01
C ASP A 76 19.25 13.48 23.83
N PHE A 77 18.62 12.72 24.71
CA PHE A 77 18.56 11.25 24.58
C PHE A 77 17.84 10.81 23.30
N LEU A 78 16.68 11.44 23.02
CA LEU A 78 15.83 11.03 21.91
C LEU A 78 16.38 11.46 20.55
N PHE A 79 16.90 12.69 20.44
CA PHE A 79 17.24 13.30 19.16
C PHE A 79 18.73 13.36 18.85
N ASN A 80 19.62 13.00 19.79
CA ASN A 80 21.05 12.99 19.52
C ASN A 80 21.38 12.20 18.23
N GLY A 81 22.21 12.82 17.37
CA GLY A 81 22.62 12.26 16.10
C GLY A 81 21.64 12.49 14.93
N THR A 82 20.48 13.14 15.16
CA THR A 82 19.52 13.47 14.10
C THR A 82 19.76 14.88 13.52
N ASP A 83 19.18 15.15 12.33
CA ASP A 83 19.28 16.44 11.69
C ASP A 83 18.63 17.55 12.51
N ILE A 84 17.47 17.29 13.11
CA ILE A 84 16.77 18.27 13.93
C ILE A 84 17.47 18.56 15.27
N PHE A 85 18.30 17.64 15.75
CA PHE A 85 19.13 17.88 16.93
C PHE A 85 20.21 18.93 16.63
N ARG A 86 20.82 18.84 15.44
CA ARG A 86 21.86 19.80 15.00
C ARG A 86 21.31 21.21 14.75
N LYS A 87 20.06 21.29 14.27
CA LYS A 87 19.41 22.57 13.96
C LYS A 87 17.93 22.55 14.40
N PRO A 88 17.67 22.63 15.72
CA PRO A 88 16.31 22.65 16.23
C PRO A 88 15.57 23.92 15.82
N THR A 89 14.24 23.80 15.64
CA THR A 89 13.39 24.95 15.36
C THR A 89 13.05 25.73 16.62
N LYS A 90 12.46 26.90 16.45
CA LYS A 90 11.97 27.72 17.58
C LYS A 90 10.79 27.08 18.32
N GLU A 91 10.11 26.13 17.68
CA GLU A 91 8.91 25.48 18.22
C GLU A 91 9.22 24.21 19.02
N LYS A 92 10.49 23.83 19.12
CA LYS A 92 10.92 22.71 19.97
C LYS A 92 10.38 22.86 21.41
N ASN A 93 9.76 21.77 21.92
CA ASN A 93 9.22 21.69 23.28
C ASN A 93 8.32 22.89 23.66
N SER A 94 7.40 23.28 22.78
CA SER A 94 6.61 24.51 22.92
C SER A 94 5.12 24.29 23.09
N TYR A 95 4.63 23.05 23.05
CA TYR A 95 3.21 22.75 23.01
C TYR A 95 2.78 21.72 24.06
N LEU A 96 1.52 21.79 24.45
CA LEU A 96 0.81 20.65 25.02
C LEU A 96 0.40 19.77 23.84
N VAL A 97 0.94 18.57 23.73
CA VAL A 97 0.66 17.67 22.59
C VAL A 97 -0.48 16.74 22.95
N LEU A 98 -1.54 16.72 22.12
CA LEU A 98 -2.67 15.81 22.20
C LEU A 98 -2.63 14.80 21.06
N PRO A 99 -2.09 13.59 21.28
CA PRO A 99 -2.11 12.52 20.30
C PRO A 99 -3.46 11.81 20.31
N LEU A 100 -4.08 11.67 19.14
CA LEU A 100 -5.31 10.92 18.90
C LEU A 100 -5.04 9.85 17.85
N ASN A 101 -5.39 8.61 18.16
CA ASN A 101 -5.27 7.51 17.21
C ASN A 101 -6.62 6.81 17.07
N PHE A 102 -7.17 6.78 15.86
CA PHE A 102 -8.49 6.24 15.56
C PHE A 102 -8.49 4.80 15.04
N SER A 103 -7.30 4.15 14.96
CA SER A 103 -7.18 2.77 14.49
C SER A 103 -7.94 1.75 15.34
N MET A 104 -8.14 2.06 16.62
CA MET A 104 -8.81 1.18 17.60
C MET A 104 -10.30 1.51 17.79
N VAL A 105 -10.86 2.47 17.06
CA VAL A 105 -12.29 2.76 17.11
C VAL A 105 -13.04 1.61 16.41
N SER A 106 -14.10 1.11 17.05
CA SER A 106 -14.95 0.06 16.47
C SER A 106 -15.56 0.55 15.15
N SER A 107 -15.54 -0.28 14.13
CA SER A 107 -16.23 -0.02 12.86
C SER A 107 -17.66 -0.58 12.81
N ASN A 108 -18.15 -1.16 13.91
CA ASN A 108 -19.53 -1.62 13.97
C ASN A 108 -20.46 -0.40 14.16
N PRO A 109 -21.41 -0.12 13.24
CA PRO A 109 -22.28 1.06 13.30
C PRO A 109 -23.03 1.24 14.63
N LYS A 110 -23.38 0.13 15.31
CA LYS A 110 -24.09 0.19 16.60
C LYS A 110 -23.22 0.66 17.77
N TRP A 111 -21.91 0.51 17.67
CA TRP A 111 -20.98 0.75 18.78
C TRP A 111 -19.95 1.83 18.48
N VAL A 112 -19.86 2.29 17.24
CA VAL A 112 -18.80 3.21 16.78
C VAL A 112 -18.79 4.52 17.55
N GLU A 113 -19.94 5.15 17.78
CA GLU A 113 -20.02 6.42 18.51
C GLU A 113 -19.58 6.27 19.98
N GLY A 114 -20.04 5.22 20.66
CA GLY A 114 -19.62 4.93 22.03
C GLY A 114 -18.13 4.57 22.13
N ALA A 115 -17.60 3.85 21.15
CA ALA A 115 -16.17 3.54 21.08
C ALA A 115 -15.33 4.80 20.81
N PHE A 116 -15.79 5.67 19.92
CA PHE A 116 -15.17 6.96 19.64
C PHE A 116 -15.17 7.87 20.88
N LEU A 117 -16.33 8.01 21.53
CA LEU A 117 -16.47 8.76 22.79
C LEU A 117 -15.48 8.26 23.86
N THR A 118 -15.43 6.94 24.06
CA THR A 118 -14.50 6.32 25.03
C THR A 118 -13.04 6.63 24.66
N ARG A 119 -12.68 6.59 23.37
CA ARG A 119 -11.34 6.92 22.91
C ARG A 119 -10.95 8.36 23.20
N ILE A 120 -11.84 9.32 22.91
CA ILE A 120 -11.61 10.74 23.19
C ILE A 120 -11.55 11.01 24.70
N LYS A 121 -12.43 10.38 25.49
CA LYS A 121 -12.40 10.45 26.95
C LYS A 121 -11.07 10.00 27.53
N ASN A 122 -10.56 8.85 27.10
CA ASN A 122 -9.27 8.33 27.53
C ASN A 122 -8.11 9.26 27.14
N ALA A 123 -8.11 9.77 25.91
CA ALA A 123 -7.09 10.72 25.46
C ALA A 123 -7.11 12.03 26.27
N ALA A 124 -8.29 12.57 26.58
CA ALA A 124 -8.46 13.76 27.40
C ALA A 124 -7.97 13.55 28.85
N ASN A 125 -8.28 12.39 29.45
CA ASN A 125 -7.79 12.04 30.79
C ASN A 125 -6.26 11.90 30.82
N MET A 126 -5.67 11.23 29.83
CA MET A 126 -4.21 11.11 29.73
C MET A 126 -3.54 12.47 29.54
N PHE A 127 -4.10 13.32 28.68
CA PHE A 127 -3.62 14.68 28.44
C PHE A 127 -3.67 15.52 29.69
N THR A 128 -4.79 15.55 30.42
CA THR A 128 -4.94 16.34 31.64
C THR A 128 -4.04 15.84 32.77
N ALA A 129 -3.84 14.53 32.91
CA ALA A 129 -2.88 13.94 33.82
C ALA A 129 -1.44 14.35 33.51
N LYS A 130 -1.05 14.31 32.22
CA LYS A 130 0.29 14.68 31.73
C LYS A 130 0.62 16.16 31.98
N TYR A 131 -0.37 17.06 31.88
CA TYR A 131 -0.18 18.50 31.93
C TYR A 131 -0.88 19.18 33.13
N GLN A 132 -1.29 18.41 34.16
CA GLN A 132 -2.00 18.95 35.35
C GLN A 132 -1.32 20.15 35.99
N HIS A 133 0.01 20.15 36.07
CA HIS A 133 0.80 21.21 36.66
C HIS A 133 0.75 22.53 35.86
N LEU A 134 0.61 22.44 34.50
CA LEU A 134 0.50 23.61 33.61
C LEU A 134 -0.93 24.12 33.51
N LEU A 135 -1.88 23.22 33.63
CA LEU A 135 -3.31 23.53 33.55
C LEU A 135 -3.89 23.94 34.91
N GLY A 136 -3.21 23.61 36.01
CA GLY A 136 -3.66 23.92 37.37
C GLY A 136 -5.01 23.28 37.70
N ILE A 137 -5.18 22.00 37.27
CA ILE A 137 -6.42 21.23 37.40
C ILE A 137 -6.25 20.06 38.36
N ASP A 138 -7.36 19.67 38.99
CA ASP A 138 -7.48 18.41 39.70
C ASP A 138 -7.95 17.31 38.74
N THR A 139 -7.11 16.30 38.56
CA THR A 139 -7.36 15.23 37.57
C THR A 139 -8.55 14.35 37.91
N GLU A 140 -8.84 14.12 39.21
CA GLU A 140 -10.01 13.36 39.63
C GLU A 140 -11.32 14.11 39.34
N LYS A 141 -11.33 15.41 39.66
CA LYS A 141 -12.49 16.27 39.41
C LYS A 141 -12.72 16.42 37.92
N THR A 142 -11.66 16.62 37.13
CA THR A 142 -11.74 16.75 35.67
C THR A 142 -12.16 15.44 35.01
N GLY A 143 -11.68 14.29 35.52
CA GLY A 143 -12.09 12.98 35.05
C GLY A 143 -13.60 12.76 35.26
N ARG A 144 -14.14 13.08 36.44
CA ARG A 144 -15.59 13.03 36.70
C ARG A 144 -16.39 13.96 35.79
N GLU A 145 -15.84 15.12 35.46
CA GLU A 145 -16.46 16.06 34.52
C GLU A 145 -16.52 15.45 33.12
N PHE A 146 -15.42 14.85 32.62
CA PHE A 146 -15.43 14.13 31.33
C PHE A 146 -16.39 12.93 31.35
N ASP A 147 -16.52 12.23 32.48
CA ASP A 147 -17.47 11.12 32.64
C ASP A 147 -18.93 11.56 32.53
N SER A 148 -19.23 12.79 32.93
CA SER A 148 -20.58 13.36 32.80
C SER A 148 -20.97 13.80 31.39
N LYS A 149 -20.00 13.85 30.44
CA LYS A 149 -20.25 14.25 29.05
C LYS A 149 -20.76 13.09 28.22
N ASN A 150 -21.69 13.39 27.33
CA ASN A 150 -22.36 12.40 26.49
C ASN A 150 -21.75 12.29 25.10
N THR A 151 -20.97 13.30 24.66
CA THR A 151 -20.38 13.33 23.32
C THR A 151 -18.88 13.61 23.33
N ALA A 152 -18.17 13.13 22.33
CA ALA A 152 -16.75 13.43 22.13
C ALA A 152 -16.49 14.94 21.91
N SER A 153 -17.44 15.61 21.29
CA SER A 153 -17.43 17.07 21.05
C SER A 153 -17.44 17.85 22.36
N GLU A 154 -18.30 17.49 23.31
CA GLU A 154 -18.37 18.14 24.64
C GLU A 154 -17.09 17.94 25.44
N ILE A 155 -16.46 16.75 25.36
CA ILE A 155 -15.17 16.49 26.03
C ILE A 155 -14.08 17.39 25.43
N MET A 156 -14.01 17.45 24.10
CA MET A 156 -13.01 18.26 23.42
C MET A 156 -13.20 19.74 23.73
N ASP A 157 -14.42 20.26 23.70
CA ASP A 157 -14.71 21.66 24.03
C ASP A 157 -14.32 21.99 25.47
N THR A 158 -14.62 21.11 26.43
CA THR A 158 -14.21 21.25 27.81
C THR A 158 -12.67 21.28 27.94
N LEU A 159 -11.95 20.38 27.27
CA LEU A 159 -10.50 20.33 27.25
C LEU A 159 -9.88 21.63 26.70
N LEU A 160 -10.42 22.10 25.57
CA LEU A 160 -9.99 23.35 24.94
C LEU A 160 -10.22 24.56 25.84
N SER A 161 -11.34 24.58 26.58
CA SER A 161 -11.64 25.64 27.56
C SER A 161 -10.64 25.70 28.70
N TYR A 162 -10.17 24.54 29.20
CA TYR A 162 -9.08 24.51 30.19
C TYR A 162 -7.79 25.12 29.63
N CYS A 163 -7.40 24.71 28.43
CA CYS A 163 -6.19 25.21 27.78
C CYS A 163 -6.27 26.73 27.50
N TRP A 164 -7.44 27.18 27.00
CA TRP A 164 -7.69 28.61 26.77
C TRP A 164 -7.58 29.45 28.05
N SER A 165 -8.19 28.99 29.15
CA SER A 165 -8.16 29.71 30.45
C SER A 165 -6.74 29.91 30.99
N LYS A 166 -5.81 29.02 30.63
CA LYS A 166 -4.40 29.06 31.03
C LYS A 166 -3.47 29.59 29.94
N LYS A 167 -4.02 30.07 28.83
CA LYS A 167 -3.26 30.55 27.65
C LYS A 167 -2.23 29.53 27.14
N GLN A 168 -2.54 28.25 27.27
CA GLN A 168 -1.70 27.16 26.81
C GLN A 168 -1.95 26.90 25.33
N LYS A 169 -0.88 26.56 24.59
CA LYS A 169 -0.92 26.21 23.17
C LYS A 169 -0.95 24.71 23.02
N ILE A 170 -1.89 24.22 22.21
CA ILE A 170 -2.04 22.79 21.90
C ILE A 170 -1.56 22.50 20.49
N TYR A 171 -0.85 21.38 20.33
CA TYR A 171 -0.63 20.71 19.06
C TYR A 171 -1.43 19.41 19.06
N ILE A 172 -2.42 19.31 18.18
CA ILE A 172 -3.21 18.09 18.02
C ILE A 172 -2.56 17.24 16.91
N ILE A 173 -2.30 15.97 17.19
CA ILE A 173 -1.76 14.99 16.25
C ILE A 173 -2.78 13.87 16.10
N ILE A 174 -3.30 13.65 14.88
CA ILE A 174 -4.31 12.61 14.62
C ILE A 174 -3.75 11.56 13.66
N ASP A 175 -3.69 10.31 14.12
CA ASP A 175 -3.33 9.16 13.28
C ASP A 175 -4.58 8.38 12.87
N GLU A 176 -4.57 7.90 11.62
CA GLU A 176 -5.62 7.06 11.03
C GLU A 176 -7.05 7.67 11.17
N TYR A 177 -7.18 8.98 10.90
CA TYR A 177 -8.44 9.73 11.06
C TYR A 177 -9.62 9.10 10.31
N ASP A 178 -9.36 8.36 9.25
CA ASP A 178 -10.30 7.79 8.32
C ASP A 178 -10.53 6.28 8.47
N ASN A 179 -9.79 5.59 9.36
CA ASN A 179 -9.72 4.13 9.39
C ASN A 179 -11.08 3.46 9.65
N PHE A 180 -11.78 3.85 10.72
CA PHE A 180 -13.08 3.24 11.04
C PHE A 180 -14.18 3.68 10.06
N ALA A 181 -14.13 4.93 9.58
CA ALA A 181 -15.09 5.45 8.61
C ALA A 181 -14.96 4.71 7.26
N ASN A 182 -13.74 4.49 6.76
CA ASN A 182 -13.50 3.69 5.57
C ASN A 182 -13.97 2.23 5.75
N THR A 183 -13.80 1.66 6.94
CA THR A 183 -14.28 0.29 7.23
C THR A 183 -15.80 0.24 7.25
N ILE A 184 -16.48 1.24 7.83
CA ILE A 184 -17.95 1.33 7.79
C ILE A 184 -18.44 1.46 6.34
N LEU A 185 -17.79 2.31 5.55
CA LEU A 185 -18.13 2.46 4.13
C LEU A 185 -18.02 1.12 3.38
N SER A 186 -16.96 0.36 3.64
CA SER A 186 -16.75 -0.92 2.97
C SER A 186 -17.68 -2.03 3.44
N ASP A 187 -17.95 -2.13 4.74
CA ASP A 187 -18.63 -3.29 5.34
C ASP A 187 -20.13 -3.07 5.51
N SER A 188 -20.56 -1.81 5.72
CA SER A 188 -21.94 -1.44 6.06
C SER A 188 -22.60 -0.54 5.00
N GLY A 189 -21.81 0.03 4.08
CA GLY A 189 -22.31 0.84 2.96
C GLY A 189 -22.35 2.34 3.23
N GLU A 190 -22.82 3.06 2.20
CA GLU A 190 -22.77 4.53 2.14
C GLU A 190 -23.71 5.20 3.14
N GLU A 191 -24.87 4.60 3.44
CA GLU A 191 -25.86 5.16 4.36
C GLU A 191 -25.31 5.27 5.78
N GLU A 192 -24.75 4.19 6.31
CA GLU A 192 -24.13 4.15 7.63
C GLU A 192 -22.88 5.05 7.72
N TYR A 193 -22.10 5.12 6.65
CA TYR A 193 -20.97 6.05 6.56
C TYR A 193 -21.44 7.51 6.64
N ARG A 194 -22.49 7.88 5.92
CA ARG A 194 -23.06 9.24 5.95
C ARG A 194 -23.63 9.63 7.31
N ALA A 195 -24.23 8.67 8.01
CA ALA A 195 -24.78 8.90 9.35
C ALA A 195 -23.71 9.40 10.33
N ILE A 196 -22.45 9.00 10.17
CA ILE A 196 -21.35 9.42 11.06
C ILE A 196 -20.60 10.66 10.55
N THR A 197 -20.57 10.89 9.23
CA THR A 197 -19.72 11.94 8.61
C THR A 197 -20.49 13.19 8.19
N ARG A 198 -21.84 13.17 8.15
CA ARG A 198 -22.67 14.27 7.65
C ARG A 198 -23.73 14.73 8.64
N GLY A 199 -24.31 15.86 8.36
CA GLY A 199 -25.36 16.45 9.19
C GLY A 199 -24.90 16.65 10.63
N GLU A 200 -25.58 16.01 11.56
CA GLU A 200 -25.26 15.98 12.99
C GLU A 200 -24.37 14.77 13.39
N GLY A 201 -23.77 14.06 12.40
CA GLY A 201 -22.90 12.92 12.65
C GLY A 201 -21.78 13.26 13.63
N PHE A 202 -21.50 12.34 14.57
CA PHE A 202 -20.59 12.60 15.69
C PHE A 202 -19.18 12.95 15.23
N LEU A 203 -18.70 12.37 14.13
CA LEU A 203 -17.36 12.63 13.61
C LEU A 203 -17.25 14.06 13.06
N ARG A 204 -18.24 14.49 12.30
CA ARG A 204 -18.33 15.88 11.82
C ARG A 204 -18.43 16.88 12.97
N SER A 205 -19.28 16.60 13.95
CA SER A 205 -19.45 17.45 15.14
C SER A 205 -18.15 17.59 15.91
N PHE A 206 -17.38 16.51 16.05
CA PHE A 206 -16.05 16.51 16.67
C PHE A 206 -15.07 17.43 15.92
N PHE A 207 -14.99 17.31 14.59
CA PHE A 207 -14.09 18.17 13.80
C PHE A 207 -14.55 19.63 13.76
N ASN A 208 -15.84 19.92 13.89
CA ASN A 208 -16.32 21.30 14.04
C ASN A 208 -15.83 21.96 15.33
N VAL A 209 -15.75 21.22 16.45
CA VAL A 209 -15.15 21.74 17.70
C VAL A 209 -13.65 22.00 17.53
N ILE A 210 -12.91 21.10 16.86
CA ILE A 210 -11.50 21.35 16.54
C ILE A 210 -11.36 22.62 15.71
N LYS A 211 -12.20 22.81 14.67
CA LYS A 211 -12.21 24.02 13.85
C LYS A 211 -12.49 25.28 14.69
N ALA A 212 -13.47 25.25 15.55
CA ALA A 212 -13.77 26.37 16.43
C ALA A 212 -12.58 26.72 17.33
N GLY A 213 -11.85 25.72 17.81
CA GLY A 213 -10.61 25.88 18.61
C GLY A 213 -9.42 26.45 17.85
N THR A 214 -9.49 26.65 16.53
CA THR A 214 -8.42 27.24 15.70
C THR A 214 -8.72 28.67 15.26
N THR A 215 -9.98 29.16 15.42
CA THR A 215 -10.43 30.46 14.91
C THR A 215 -10.64 31.48 16.02
N GLY A 216 -10.10 32.69 15.87
CA GLY A 216 -10.22 33.78 16.82
C GLY A 216 -8.93 34.13 17.56
N SER A 217 -8.94 35.22 18.32
CA SER A 217 -7.76 35.64 19.08
C SER A 217 -7.60 34.81 20.38
N GLY A 218 -6.43 34.21 20.55
CA GLY A 218 -6.10 33.45 21.77
C GLY A 218 -6.68 32.02 21.79
N THR A 219 -7.09 31.50 20.66
CA THR A 219 -7.52 30.09 20.56
C THR A 219 -6.42 29.12 20.95
N PRO A 220 -6.75 28.02 21.66
CA PRO A 220 -5.74 27.12 22.19
C PRO A 220 -5.07 26.26 21.12
N ILE A 221 -5.76 25.87 20.03
CA ILE A 221 -5.17 25.02 19.00
C ILE A 221 -4.25 25.86 18.11
N SER A 222 -2.96 25.69 18.28
CA SER A 222 -1.94 26.40 17.49
C SER A 222 -1.45 25.60 16.30
N ARG A 223 -1.47 24.26 16.40
CA ARG A 223 -1.08 23.35 15.31
C ARG A 223 -1.95 22.10 15.29
N LEU A 224 -2.16 21.59 14.08
CA LEU A 224 -2.81 20.31 13.82
C LEU A 224 -2.05 19.58 12.72
N PHE A 225 -1.75 18.30 12.94
CA PHE A 225 -1.23 17.41 11.91
C PHE A 225 -2.06 16.12 11.88
N MET A 226 -2.73 15.85 10.77
CA MET A 226 -3.56 14.67 10.62
C MET A 226 -3.01 13.74 9.54
N THR A 227 -3.05 12.43 9.79
CA THR A 227 -2.71 11.43 8.79
C THR A 227 -3.82 10.42 8.58
N GLY A 228 -3.90 9.93 7.33
CA GLY A 228 -4.82 8.88 6.92
C GLY A 228 -4.34 8.20 5.64
N VAL A 229 -5.24 7.46 5.01
CA VAL A 229 -5.00 6.76 3.74
C VAL A 229 -5.95 7.18 2.62
N SER A 230 -7.09 7.80 2.94
CA SER A 230 -8.15 8.14 1.99
C SER A 230 -8.49 9.63 1.99
N PRO A 231 -8.68 10.26 0.82
CA PRO A 231 -9.15 11.63 0.73
C PRO A 231 -10.67 11.77 0.92
N ILE A 232 -11.45 10.68 0.87
CA ILE A 232 -12.91 10.69 0.91
C ILE A 232 -13.43 11.26 2.24
N THR A 233 -13.05 10.64 3.34
CA THR A 233 -13.52 11.03 4.68
C THR A 233 -13.16 12.47 5.01
N LEU A 234 -12.05 12.98 4.47
CA LEU A 234 -11.66 14.36 4.67
C LEU A 234 -12.74 15.32 4.13
N ASP A 235 -13.19 15.14 2.89
CA ASP A 235 -14.18 16.01 2.26
C ASP A 235 -15.54 15.97 3.00
N ASP A 236 -16.02 14.78 3.32
CA ASP A 236 -17.30 14.58 3.98
C ASP A 236 -17.34 15.15 5.42
N VAL A 237 -16.25 14.97 6.17
CA VAL A 237 -16.12 15.50 7.54
C VAL A 237 -15.76 16.98 7.54
N THR A 238 -15.01 17.44 6.53
CA THR A 238 -14.44 18.78 6.48
C THR A 238 -15.16 19.72 5.52
N SER A 239 -16.36 19.41 5.01
CA SER A 239 -17.15 20.39 4.26
C SER A 239 -17.39 21.70 5.05
N GLY A 240 -16.95 21.71 6.31
CA GLY A 240 -16.75 22.88 7.18
C GLY A 240 -15.31 23.08 7.66
N PHE A 241 -14.34 22.17 7.41
CA PHE A 241 -12.96 22.20 7.94
C PHE A 241 -11.92 22.66 6.89
N ASN A 242 -12.27 23.69 6.13
CA ASN A 242 -11.43 24.26 5.07
C ASN A 242 -10.19 25.03 5.57
N ILE A 243 -9.73 24.75 6.77
CA ILE A 243 -8.53 25.37 7.39
C ILE A 243 -7.28 24.52 7.22
N ALA A 244 -7.40 23.20 6.97
CA ALA A 244 -6.26 22.32 6.83
C ALA A 244 -5.74 22.30 5.39
N THR A 245 -4.44 22.48 5.23
CA THR A 245 -3.76 22.36 3.95
C THR A 245 -3.38 20.91 3.70
N ASN A 246 -3.82 20.34 2.56
CA ASN A 246 -3.39 19.02 2.11
C ASN A 246 -2.00 19.14 1.49
N ILE A 247 -1.00 18.59 2.16
CA ILE A 247 0.39 18.59 1.73
C ILE A 247 0.84 17.27 1.11
N SER A 248 -0.08 16.35 0.84
CA SER A 248 0.23 14.98 0.40
C SER A 248 0.97 14.91 -0.94
N LEU A 249 0.76 15.87 -1.82
CA LEU A 249 1.37 15.91 -3.17
C LEU A 249 2.54 16.88 -3.28
N ASP A 250 2.98 17.47 -2.17
CA ASP A 250 4.05 18.47 -2.17
C ASP A 250 5.41 17.82 -2.39
N LEU A 251 6.16 18.35 -3.35
CA LEU A 251 7.43 17.78 -3.81
C LEU A 251 8.55 17.84 -2.76
N ASP A 252 8.58 18.87 -1.92
CA ASP A 252 9.63 19.09 -0.92
C ASP A 252 9.50 18.22 0.33
N ILE A 253 8.39 17.47 0.46
CA ILE A 253 8.16 16.49 1.52
C ILE A 253 7.87 15.08 0.98
N ASP A 254 8.16 14.82 -0.31
CA ASP A 254 7.87 13.54 -0.94
C ASP A 254 8.58 12.36 -0.24
N GLU A 255 9.81 12.59 0.23
CA GLU A 255 10.65 11.60 0.94
C GLU A 255 10.43 11.54 2.47
N ILE A 256 9.45 12.26 3.01
CA ILE A 256 9.23 12.32 4.48
C ILE A 256 8.93 10.95 5.08
N MET A 257 8.32 10.07 4.29
CA MET A 257 7.98 8.69 4.65
C MET A 257 8.39 7.74 3.54
N GLY A 258 8.69 6.50 3.92
CA GLY A 258 9.33 5.53 3.02
C GLY A 258 10.85 5.65 3.03
N PHE A 259 11.51 4.77 2.30
CA PHE A 259 12.97 4.78 2.16
C PHE A 259 13.38 5.15 0.74
N THR A 260 14.43 5.95 0.63
CA THR A 260 15.11 6.21 -0.65
C THR A 260 16.07 5.07 -1.00
N THR A 261 16.51 4.99 -2.25
CA THR A 261 17.50 4.01 -2.71
C THR A 261 18.77 4.03 -1.86
N ILE A 262 19.31 5.22 -1.58
CA ILE A 262 20.54 5.39 -0.77
C ILE A 262 20.33 4.90 0.67
N GLU A 263 19.16 5.16 1.25
CA GLU A 263 18.84 4.71 2.61
C GLU A 263 18.76 3.18 2.70
N VAL A 264 18.19 2.52 1.68
CA VAL A 264 18.11 1.05 1.62
C VAL A 264 19.49 0.43 1.40
N GLU A 265 20.28 0.96 0.48
CA GLU A 265 21.67 0.53 0.25
C GLU A 265 22.51 0.66 1.53
N THR A 266 22.44 1.81 2.20
CA THR A 266 23.14 2.07 3.46
C THR A 266 22.73 1.07 4.54
N MET A 267 21.44 0.72 4.62
CA MET A 267 20.93 -0.27 5.57
C MET A 267 21.45 -1.67 5.27
N ILE A 268 21.48 -2.10 4.00
CA ILE A 268 22.06 -3.39 3.59
C ILE A 268 23.52 -3.46 3.98
N GLU A 269 24.31 -2.42 3.68
CA GLU A 269 25.73 -2.38 4.02
C GLU A 269 25.97 -2.37 5.54
N TYR A 270 25.13 -1.67 6.30
CA TYR A 270 25.18 -1.72 7.76
C TYR A 270 25.00 -3.15 8.28
N TYR A 271 23.97 -3.87 7.81
CA TYR A 271 23.73 -5.24 8.25
C TYR A 271 24.67 -6.27 7.64
N ARG A 272 25.43 -5.94 6.59
CA ARG A 272 26.50 -6.79 6.06
C ARG A 272 27.57 -7.08 7.11
N GLN A 273 27.79 -6.17 8.06
CA GLN A 273 28.72 -6.36 9.19
C GLN A 273 28.37 -7.57 10.08
N THR A 274 27.12 -8.06 10.03
CA THR A 274 26.74 -9.30 10.73
C THR A 274 27.40 -10.56 10.17
N GLY A 275 28.00 -10.49 8.97
CA GLY A 275 28.50 -11.64 8.23
C GLY A 275 27.40 -12.57 7.64
N LYS A 276 26.13 -12.23 7.84
CA LYS A 276 24.98 -13.04 7.38
C LYS A 276 24.53 -12.69 5.95
N ILE A 277 24.84 -11.49 5.46
CA ILE A 277 24.46 -11.06 4.09
C ILE A 277 25.50 -11.58 3.10
N ARG A 278 25.13 -12.60 2.32
CA ARG A 278 25.99 -13.30 1.34
C ARG A 278 25.87 -12.74 -0.07
N HIS A 279 24.68 -12.27 -0.46
CA HIS A 279 24.42 -11.68 -1.77
C HIS A 279 25.02 -10.27 -1.86
N SER A 280 25.44 -9.88 -3.04
CA SER A 280 25.91 -8.50 -3.28
C SER A 280 24.78 -7.49 -3.10
N THR A 281 25.12 -6.24 -2.80
CA THR A 281 24.14 -5.16 -2.67
C THR A 281 23.35 -4.93 -3.97
N PRO A 282 23.96 -4.94 -5.16
CA PRO A 282 23.20 -4.85 -6.41
C PRO A 282 22.18 -5.99 -6.62
N GLU A 283 22.51 -7.23 -6.21
CA GLU A 283 21.55 -8.35 -6.32
C GLU A 283 20.35 -8.14 -5.40
N LEU A 284 20.56 -7.78 -4.13
CA LEU A 284 19.48 -7.51 -3.19
C LEU A 284 18.66 -6.30 -3.59
N MET A 285 19.32 -5.22 -4.06
CA MET A 285 18.65 -4.03 -4.58
C MET A 285 17.82 -4.35 -5.82
N GLY A 286 18.28 -5.23 -6.70
CA GLY A 286 17.51 -5.68 -7.87
C GLY A 286 16.17 -6.30 -7.46
N ILE A 287 16.18 -7.20 -6.46
CA ILE A 287 14.95 -7.81 -5.92
C ILE A 287 14.08 -6.76 -5.23
N MET A 288 14.66 -5.96 -4.34
CA MET A 288 13.89 -4.97 -3.59
C MET A 288 13.30 -3.87 -4.50
N ASN A 289 14.02 -3.44 -5.53
CA ASN A 289 13.50 -2.49 -6.52
C ASN A 289 12.27 -3.05 -7.23
N GLN A 290 12.35 -4.28 -7.72
CA GLN A 290 11.25 -4.92 -8.43
C GLN A 290 10.00 -5.09 -7.55
N TRP A 291 10.18 -5.39 -6.25
CA TRP A 291 9.08 -5.77 -5.37
C TRP A 291 8.55 -4.64 -4.49
N TYR A 292 9.37 -3.66 -4.06
CA TYR A 292 9.03 -2.72 -2.99
C TYR A 292 9.20 -1.26 -3.34
N ASN A 293 9.83 -0.93 -4.48
CA ASN A 293 10.16 0.43 -4.90
C ASN A 293 9.12 1.01 -5.89
N HIS A 294 9.50 2.11 -6.51
CA HIS A 294 8.83 2.85 -7.58
C HIS A 294 7.60 3.64 -7.15
N TYR A 295 7.42 3.91 -5.85
CA TYR A 295 6.39 4.84 -5.41
C TYR A 295 6.86 6.29 -5.59
N LYS A 296 5.98 7.12 -6.16
CA LYS A 296 6.13 8.58 -6.28
C LYS A 296 4.83 9.22 -5.83
N PHE A 297 4.90 9.99 -4.76
CA PHE A 297 3.73 10.59 -4.16
C PHE A 297 3.47 12.03 -4.61
N ALA A 298 4.51 12.76 -5.03
CA ALA A 298 4.35 14.00 -5.76
C ALA A 298 4.35 13.71 -7.27
N LEU A 299 3.37 14.24 -7.99
CA LEU A 299 3.13 13.90 -9.40
C LEU A 299 4.33 14.22 -10.31
N ARG A 300 5.12 15.24 -9.97
CA ARG A 300 6.33 15.66 -10.70
C ARG A 300 7.63 15.15 -10.06
N SER A 301 7.54 14.24 -9.07
CA SER A 301 8.74 13.69 -8.44
C SER A 301 9.55 12.84 -9.41
N THR A 302 10.87 13.07 -9.40
CA THR A 302 11.85 12.18 -10.04
C THR A 302 12.38 11.11 -9.10
N ARG A 303 12.04 11.20 -7.80
CA ARG A 303 12.54 10.32 -6.74
C ARG A 303 11.58 9.18 -6.52
N GLU A 304 12.13 8.00 -6.34
CA GLU A 304 11.39 6.78 -6.08
C GLU A 304 11.58 6.36 -4.62
N ILE A 305 10.50 5.87 -4.02
CA ILE A 305 10.42 5.57 -2.60
C ILE A 305 10.05 4.10 -2.42
N PHE A 306 10.77 3.42 -1.53
CA PHE A 306 10.47 2.07 -1.10
C PHE A 306 9.41 2.04 0.00
N ASN A 307 8.59 0.99 0.02
CA ASN A 307 7.73 0.68 1.14
C ASN A 307 8.57 0.25 2.36
N THR A 308 8.50 1.04 3.43
CA THR A 308 9.31 0.87 4.65
C THR A 308 9.19 -0.53 5.24
N VAL A 309 7.96 -1.00 5.45
CA VAL A 309 7.72 -2.27 6.17
C VAL A 309 8.15 -3.46 5.34
N LEU A 310 8.00 -3.43 4.01
CA LEU A 310 8.42 -4.52 3.14
C LEU A 310 9.94 -4.65 3.07
N VAL A 311 10.68 -3.53 3.06
CA VAL A 311 12.15 -3.54 3.15
C VAL A 311 12.60 -4.11 4.50
N LEU A 312 12.00 -3.67 5.60
CA LEU A 312 12.34 -4.16 6.95
C LEU A 312 11.98 -5.65 7.11
N TYR A 313 10.84 -6.09 6.56
CA TYR A 313 10.45 -7.49 6.51
C TYR A 313 11.49 -8.33 5.78
N PHE A 314 11.88 -7.92 4.56
CA PHE A 314 12.88 -8.63 3.78
C PHE A 314 14.21 -8.78 4.53
N LEU A 315 14.74 -7.70 5.09
CA LEU A 315 16.00 -7.73 5.81
C LEU A 315 15.91 -8.58 7.10
N ARG A 316 14.81 -8.51 7.82
CA ARG A 316 14.58 -9.31 9.02
C ARG A 316 14.60 -10.81 8.70
N GLU A 317 13.82 -11.23 7.71
CA GLU A 317 13.75 -12.64 7.32
C GLU A 317 15.09 -13.11 6.70
N TYR A 318 15.73 -12.25 5.89
CA TYR A 318 17.04 -12.54 5.33
C TYR A 318 18.09 -12.80 6.42
N LEU A 319 18.18 -11.92 7.43
CA LEU A 319 19.16 -12.05 8.51
C LEU A 319 18.88 -13.24 9.44
N LYS A 320 17.63 -13.66 9.54
CA LYS A 320 17.24 -14.84 10.31
C LYS A 320 17.76 -16.13 9.67
N GLU A 321 17.68 -16.26 8.34
CA GLU A 321 17.97 -17.48 7.62
C GLU A 321 19.23 -17.40 6.73
N SER A 322 19.84 -16.21 6.60
CA SER A 322 20.98 -15.90 5.71
C SER A 322 20.71 -16.23 4.23
N ARG A 323 19.45 -16.13 3.82
CA ARG A 323 18.99 -16.35 2.44
C ARG A 323 17.83 -15.43 2.08
N ILE A 324 17.52 -15.30 0.79
CA ILE A 324 16.36 -14.56 0.30
C ILE A 324 15.09 -15.19 0.88
N PRO A 325 14.14 -14.38 1.41
CA PRO A 325 12.89 -14.89 1.97
C PRO A 325 12.07 -15.69 0.95
N ASP A 326 11.47 -16.79 1.41
CA ASP A 326 10.62 -17.66 0.57
C ASP A 326 9.38 -16.92 0.02
N THR A 327 8.85 -16.01 0.82
CA THR A 327 7.77 -15.10 0.41
C THR A 327 8.28 -13.67 0.44
N LEU A 328 8.14 -12.96 -0.67
CA LEU A 328 8.58 -11.56 -0.78
C LEU A 328 7.49 -10.57 -0.31
N ILE A 329 6.27 -11.05 -0.06
CA ILE A 329 5.17 -10.23 0.45
C ILE A 329 4.85 -10.65 1.89
N ASP A 330 4.96 -9.70 2.81
CA ASP A 330 4.53 -9.87 4.19
C ASP A 330 3.03 -10.15 4.27
N ASN A 331 2.64 -11.21 4.98
CA ASN A 331 1.23 -11.59 5.15
C ASN A 331 0.38 -10.47 5.75
N ASN A 332 0.93 -9.69 6.68
CA ASN A 332 0.21 -8.55 7.25
C ASN A 332 -0.04 -7.45 6.21
N ALA A 333 0.88 -7.23 5.25
CA ALA A 333 0.67 -6.32 4.14
C ALA A 333 -0.47 -6.80 3.22
N ARG A 334 -0.57 -8.10 2.95
CA ARG A 334 -1.68 -8.68 2.18
C ARG A 334 -3.05 -8.39 2.81
N ILE A 335 -3.18 -8.53 4.13
CA ILE A 335 -4.45 -8.28 4.85
C ILE A 335 -4.90 -6.82 4.69
N ASP A 336 -3.96 -5.87 4.73
CA ASP A 336 -4.29 -4.45 4.55
C ASP A 336 -4.82 -4.16 3.15
N TYR A 337 -4.22 -4.74 2.12
CA TYR A 337 -4.69 -4.61 0.74
C TYR A 337 -6.04 -5.30 0.52
N TYR A 338 -6.32 -6.41 1.19
CA TYR A 338 -7.63 -7.07 1.14
C TYR A 338 -8.76 -6.17 1.65
N LYS A 339 -8.52 -5.41 2.74
CA LYS A 339 -9.51 -4.44 3.25
C LYS A 339 -9.80 -3.32 2.24
N LEU A 340 -8.78 -2.86 1.50
CA LEU A 340 -8.96 -1.86 0.46
C LEU A 340 -9.77 -2.37 -0.74
N ARG A 341 -9.72 -3.68 -1.02
CA ARG A 341 -10.50 -4.34 -2.06
C ARG A 341 -12.00 -4.06 -1.92
N GLN A 342 -12.54 -4.10 -0.71
CA GLN A 342 -13.95 -3.86 -0.45
C GLN A 342 -14.38 -2.49 -0.98
N LEU A 343 -13.56 -1.44 -0.79
CA LEU A 343 -13.83 -0.10 -1.30
C LEU A 343 -13.78 0.00 -2.84
N ILE A 344 -13.07 -0.93 -3.49
CA ILE A 344 -12.86 -0.92 -4.95
C ILE A 344 -13.95 -1.69 -5.69
N VAL A 345 -14.49 -2.77 -5.10
CA VAL A 345 -15.33 -3.76 -5.79
C VAL A 345 -16.82 -3.57 -5.50
N ILE A 346 -17.20 -2.79 -4.48
CA ILE A 346 -18.61 -2.60 -4.10
C ILE A 346 -19.36 -1.84 -5.18
N ASP A 347 -20.39 -2.47 -5.75
CA ASP A 347 -21.41 -1.82 -6.57
C ASP A 347 -22.56 -1.33 -5.69
N LYS A 348 -23.17 -0.20 -6.06
CA LYS A 348 -24.30 0.41 -5.31
C LYS A 348 -25.53 -0.50 -5.18
N GLU A 349 -25.67 -1.49 -6.06
CA GLU A 349 -26.84 -2.37 -6.10
C GLU A 349 -26.66 -3.70 -5.38
N GLY A 350 -25.50 -3.97 -4.76
CA GLY A 350 -25.23 -5.25 -4.08
C GLY A 350 -25.25 -6.46 -5.03
N THR A 351 -25.25 -6.23 -6.34
CA THR A 351 -25.23 -7.28 -7.35
C THR A 351 -23.80 -7.83 -7.46
N ARG A 352 -23.69 -9.17 -7.41
CA ARG A 352 -22.40 -9.88 -7.55
C ARG A 352 -21.90 -9.90 -9.00
N GLN A 353 -21.97 -8.77 -9.71
CA GLN A 353 -21.47 -8.63 -11.07
C GLN A 353 -20.21 -7.77 -11.08
N ALA A 354 -19.28 -8.07 -11.99
CA ALA A 354 -18.10 -7.23 -12.21
C ALA A 354 -18.54 -5.81 -12.59
N ASN A 355 -18.25 -4.84 -11.75
CA ASN A 355 -18.70 -3.45 -11.91
C ASN A 355 -17.75 -2.63 -12.80
N GLY A 356 -18.10 -1.36 -13.07
CA GLY A 356 -17.28 -0.47 -13.88
C GLY A 356 -15.86 -0.27 -13.35
N ASN A 357 -15.64 -0.39 -12.02
CA ASN A 357 -14.32 -0.28 -11.40
C ASN A 357 -13.44 -1.51 -11.72
N PHE A 358 -14.04 -2.71 -11.74
CA PHE A 358 -13.34 -3.92 -12.18
C PHE A 358 -12.78 -3.78 -13.61
N PHE A 359 -13.60 -3.25 -14.54
CA PHE A 359 -13.14 -3.03 -15.92
C PHE A 359 -12.04 -1.96 -16.02
N LYS A 360 -12.06 -0.93 -15.17
CA LYS A 360 -10.98 0.07 -15.09
C LYS A 360 -9.68 -0.56 -14.58
N LEU A 361 -9.75 -1.36 -13.52
CA LEU A 361 -8.57 -2.10 -13.01
C LEU A 361 -8.00 -3.02 -14.08
N ARG A 362 -8.86 -3.76 -14.78
CA ARG A 362 -8.46 -4.61 -15.88
C ARG A 362 -7.76 -3.80 -16.97
N HIS A 363 -8.33 -2.68 -17.39
CA HIS A 363 -7.73 -1.79 -18.38
C HIS A 363 -6.33 -1.31 -17.95
N ILE A 364 -6.15 -0.92 -16.69
CA ILE A 364 -4.85 -0.50 -16.15
C ILE A 364 -3.80 -1.61 -16.26
N ILE A 365 -4.19 -2.86 -15.97
CA ILE A 365 -3.26 -4.00 -16.10
C ILE A 365 -2.96 -4.32 -17.57
N GLU A 366 -3.97 -4.25 -18.44
CA GLU A 366 -3.81 -4.54 -19.87
C GLU A 366 -2.97 -3.48 -20.60
N THR A 367 -3.05 -2.22 -20.20
CA THR A 367 -2.34 -1.10 -20.83
C THR A 367 -1.05 -0.71 -20.12
N GLY A 368 -0.87 -1.18 -18.87
CA GLY A 368 0.27 -0.82 -18.01
C GLY A 368 0.16 0.56 -17.37
N SER A 369 -0.72 1.46 -17.85
CA SER A 369 -0.89 2.82 -17.34
C SER A 369 -2.28 3.39 -17.60
N VAL A 370 -2.60 4.49 -16.92
CA VAL A 370 -3.80 5.29 -17.14
C VAL A 370 -3.49 6.78 -16.99
N HIS A 371 -4.08 7.60 -17.85
CA HIS A 371 -3.99 9.06 -17.77
C HIS A 371 -5.17 9.58 -16.96
N SER A 372 -4.93 10.26 -15.85
CA SER A 372 -6.00 10.81 -15.00
C SER A 372 -5.49 11.94 -14.12
N LYS A 373 -6.30 12.98 -13.96
CA LYS A 373 -6.08 14.00 -12.93
C LYS A 373 -6.30 13.39 -11.55
N ILE A 374 -5.54 13.87 -10.57
CA ILE A 374 -5.65 13.44 -9.17
C ILE A 374 -6.44 14.50 -8.39
N ALA A 375 -7.60 14.11 -7.89
CA ALA A 375 -8.38 14.93 -6.98
C ALA A 375 -7.77 14.88 -5.57
N THR A 376 -7.66 16.04 -4.91
CA THR A 376 -7.09 16.16 -3.56
C THR A 376 -8.08 15.82 -2.45
N SER A 377 -9.39 15.95 -2.74
CA SER A 377 -10.51 15.49 -1.91
C SER A 377 -11.75 15.36 -2.78
N PHE A 378 -12.68 14.52 -2.41
CA PHE A 378 -13.98 14.35 -3.03
C PHE A 378 -14.94 13.62 -2.08
N PRO A 379 -16.26 13.92 -2.12
CA PRO A 379 -17.23 13.23 -1.31
C PRO A 379 -17.49 11.81 -1.81
N VAL A 380 -18.03 10.96 -0.93
CA VAL A 380 -18.25 9.53 -1.23
C VAL A 380 -19.12 9.30 -2.47
N GLU A 381 -20.10 10.16 -2.72
CA GLU A 381 -20.99 10.06 -3.89
C GLU A 381 -20.26 10.17 -5.22
N GLU A 382 -19.18 10.93 -5.24
CA GLU A 382 -18.38 11.13 -6.44
C GLU A 382 -17.36 10.01 -6.69
N LEU A 383 -17.35 8.98 -5.87
CA LEU A 383 -16.50 7.80 -6.09
C LEU A 383 -16.84 7.06 -7.40
N ILE A 384 -18.06 7.23 -7.91
CA ILE A 384 -18.48 6.73 -9.23
C ILE A 384 -17.70 7.41 -10.36
N ASN A 385 -17.26 8.66 -10.17
CA ASN A 385 -16.46 9.37 -11.17
C ASN A 385 -15.15 8.60 -11.41
N PRO A 386 -14.83 8.25 -12.67
CA PRO A 386 -13.60 7.53 -13.00
C PRO A 386 -12.32 8.15 -12.45
N ALA A 387 -12.18 9.47 -12.50
CA ALA A 387 -11.01 10.19 -12.02
C ALA A 387 -10.85 10.08 -10.49
N ASN A 388 -11.95 10.13 -9.74
CA ASN A 388 -11.95 10.00 -8.29
C ASN A 388 -11.58 8.58 -7.86
N PHE A 389 -12.08 7.56 -8.56
CA PHE A 389 -11.66 6.19 -8.34
C PHE A 389 -10.16 5.98 -8.60
N ILE A 390 -9.63 6.53 -9.69
CA ILE A 390 -8.18 6.50 -9.98
C ILE A 390 -7.39 7.26 -8.92
N SER A 391 -7.90 8.40 -8.46
CA SER A 391 -7.28 9.16 -7.36
C SER A 391 -7.22 8.33 -6.08
N LEU A 392 -8.27 7.59 -5.75
CA LEU A 392 -8.29 6.70 -4.59
C LEU A 392 -7.22 5.61 -4.70
N LEU A 393 -7.08 4.97 -5.87
CA LEU A 393 -6.04 3.98 -6.11
C LEU A 393 -4.63 4.57 -5.92
N TYR A 394 -4.43 5.80 -6.36
CA TYR A 394 -3.15 6.50 -6.17
C TYR A 394 -2.85 6.75 -4.69
N TYR A 395 -3.80 7.29 -3.92
CA TYR A 395 -3.61 7.51 -2.47
C TYR A 395 -3.42 6.22 -1.68
N PHE A 396 -4.01 5.12 -2.12
CA PHE A 396 -3.78 3.80 -1.52
C PHE A 396 -2.44 3.16 -1.90
N GLY A 397 -1.67 3.81 -2.81
CA GLY A 397 -0.41 3.27 -3.31
C GLY A 397 -0.60 2.08 -4.25
N LEU A 398 -1.80 1.90 -4.80
CA LEU A 398 -2.08 0.91 -5.84
C LEU A 398 -1.66 1.42 -7.23
N LEU A 399 -1.53 2.73 -7.39
CA LEU A 399 -0.93 3.41 -8.53
C LEU A 399 0.17 4.35 -8.07
N THR A 400 1.09 4.65 -8.96
CA THR A 400 2.19 5.63 -8.79
C THR A 400 2.30 6.52 -10.01
N SER A 401 2.86 7.73 -9.86
CA SER A 401 3.13 8.62 -10.98
C SER A 401 4.33 8.14 -11.82
N ARG A 402 4.17 8.09 -13.13
CA ARG A 402 5.26 7.92 -14.11
C ARG A 402 5.68 9.24 -14.74
N GLY A 403 5.00 10.33 -14.42
CA GLY A 403 5.22 11.65 -14.96
C GLY A 403 3.92 12.31 -15.36
N ILE A 404 4.02 13.30 -16.21
CA ILE A 404 2.90 14.10 -16.72
C ILE A 404 3.05 14.13 -18.23
N ASP A 405 1.95 13.97 -18.96
CA ASP A 405 1.93 14.04 -20.42
C ASP A 405 1.94 15.49 -20.96
N ASP A 406 1.94 15.64 -22.28
CA ASP A 406 1.99 16.94 -22.95
C ASP A 406 0.72 17.80 -22.70
N GLU A 407 -0.37 17.19 -22.22
CA GLU A 407 -1.62 17.88 -21.86
C GLU A 407 -1.71 18.20 -20.35
N ASP A 408 -0.59 18.12 -19.63
CA ASP A 408 -0.49 18.32 -18.18
C ASP A 408 -1.36 17.33 -17.37
N THR A 409 -1.57 16.12 -17.91
CA THR A 409 -2.31 15.05 -17.24
C THR A 409 -1.35 13.99 -16.67
N PRO A 410 -1.47 13.63 -15.38
CA PRO A 410 -0.65 12.59 -14.79
C PRO A 410 -0.80 11.23 -15.47
N ILE A 411 0.33 10.59 -15.75
CA ILE A 411 0.43 9.20 -16.20
C ILE A 411 0.65 8.34 -14.96
N LEU A 412 -0.29 7.44 -14.69
CA LEU A 412 -0.27 6.59 -13.51
C LEU A 412 -0.12 5.12 -13.91
N ALA A 413 0.70 4.38 -13.16
CA ALA A 413 0.94 2.97 -13.42
C ALA A 413 1.06 2.16 -12.12
N ILE A 414 1.02 0.84 -12.22
CA ILE A 414 1.27 -0.06 -11.10
C ILE A 414 2.74 0.10 -10.66
N PRO A 415 3.02 0.34 -9.36
CA PRO A 415 4.39 0.65 -8.92
C PRO A 415 5.35 -0.54 -9.03
N ASN A 416 4.92 -1.74 -8.62
CA ASN A 416 5.83 -2.87 -8.47
C ASN A 416 5.09 -4.23 -8.46
N GLU A 417 5.87 -5.31 -8.39
CA GLU A 417 5.34 -6.68 -8.39
C GLU A 417 4.45 -6.99 -7.19
N THR A 418 4.71 -6.40 -6.00
CA THR A 418 3.83 -6.58 -4.85
C THR A 418 2.41 -6.10 -5.17
N ILE A 419 2.26 -4.90 -5.72
CA ILE A 419 0.95 -4.34 -6.05
C ILE A 419 0.32 -5.06 -7.24
N LYS A 420 1.11 -5.46 -8.23
CA LYS A 420 0.63 -6.26 -9.36
C LYS A 420 -0.03 -7.56 -8.88
N ARG A 421 0.58 -8.26 -7.92
CA ARG A 421 -0.01 -9.46 -7.30
C ARG A 421 -1.28 -9.17 -6.51
N VAL A 422 -1.36 -8.03 -5.84
CA VAL A 422 -2.61 -7.57 -5.19
C VAL A 422 -3.74 -7.43 -6.21
N TYR A 423 -3.47 -6.85 -7.38
CA TYR A 423 -4.46 -6.77 -8.45
C TYR A 423 -4.88 -8.16 -8.95
N PHE A 424 -3.95 -9.08 -9.13
CA PHE A 424 -4.28 -10.45 -9.55
C PHE A 424 -5.12 -11.18 -8.50
N ASP A 425 -4.84 -11.02 -7.21
CA ASP A 425 -5.67 -11.52 -6.13
C ASP A 425 -7.11 -10.95 -6.23
N TYR A 426 -7.26 -9.65 -6.53
CA TYR A 426 -8.58 -9.02 -6.73
C TYR A 426 -9.35 -9.64 -7.90
N PHE A 427 -8.70 -9.87 -9.04
CA PHE A 427 -9.36 -10.50 -10.20
C PHE A 427 -9.79 -11.92 -9.88
N ARG A 428 -8.88 -12.72 -9.33
CA ARG A 428 -9.19 -14.11 -8.94
C ARG A 428 -10.41 -14.17 -8.03
N ASP A 429 -10.40 -13.37 -6.97
CA ASP A 429 -11.46 -13.39 -5.98
C ASP A 429 -12.77 -12.85 -6.55
N THR A 430 -12.73 -11.82 -7.41
CA THR A 430 -13.91 -11.33 -8.12
C THR A 430 -14.48 -12.40 -9.03
N TYR A 431 -13.67 -13.10 -9.83
CA TYR A 431 -14.13 -14.20 -10.67
C TYR A 431 -14.76 -15.34 -9.85
N LYS A 432 -14.21 -15.63 -8.66
CA LYS A 432 -14.77 -16.63 -7.76
C LYS A 432 -16.11 -16.18 -7.17
N GLU A 433 -16.21 -14.96 -6.68
CA GLU A 433 -17.42 -14.41 -6.04
C GLU A 433 -18.58 -14.23 -7.02
N THR A 434 -18.28 -13.83 -8.24
CA THR A 434 -19.27 -13.70 -9.32
C THR A 434 -19.63 -15.04 -9.96
N GLY A 435 -18.97 -16.14 -9.57
CA GLY A 435 -19.12 -17.43 -10.22
C GLY A 435 -18.61 -17.47 -11.68
N THR A 436 -17.84 -16.44 -12.07
CA THR A 436 -17.34 -16.31 -13.45
C THR A 436 -16.33 -17.39 -13.79
N PHE A 437 -15.43 -17.71 -12.86
CA PHE A 437 -14.45 -18.79 -13.02
C PHE A 437 -14.04 -19.37 -11.68
N ILE A 438 -14.17 -20.68 -11.54
CA ILE A 438 -13.82 -21.43 -10.33
C ILE A 438 -12.97 -22.63 -10.73
N ILE A 439 -11.88 -22.85 -9.99
CA ILE A 439 -11.02 -24.03 -10.14
C ILE A 439 -11.07 -24.87 -8.87
N ASP A 440 -11.00 -26.18 -9.04
CA ASP A 440 -10.76 -27.09 -7.93
C ASP A 440 -9.29 -27.05 -7.52
N THR A 441 -9.06 -26.67 -6.27
CA THR A 441 -7.70 -26.40 -5.73
C THR A 441 -6.84 -27.67 -5.67
N ASP A 442 -7.43 -28.81 -5.37
CA ASP A 442 -6.68 -30.07 -5.24
C ASP A 442 -6.22 -30.56 -6.61
N THR A 443 -7.11 -30.55 -7.60
CA THR A 443 -6.78 -30.86 -8.99
C THR A 443 -5.73 -29.89 -9.52
N TYR A 444 -5.88 -28.60 -9.26
CA TYR A 444 -4.90 -27.58 -9.65
C TYR A 444 -3.51 -27.86 -9.08
N ASN A 445 -3.40 -28.12 -7.77
CA ASN A 445 -2.12 -28.40 -7.11
C ASN A 445 -1.46 -29.67 -7.63
N MET A 446 -2.25 -30.73 -7.87
CA MET A 446 -1.77 -31.98 -8.45
C MET A 446 -1.19 -31.76 -9.85
N LEU A 447 -1.91 -31.02 -10.71
CA LEU A 447 -1.49 -30.75 -12.09
C LEU A 447 -0.30 -29.79 -12.16
N SER A 448 -0.28 -28.76 -11.32
CA SER A 448 0.86 -27.83 -11.17
C SER A 448 2.14 -28.57 -10.73
N SER A 449 2.02 -29.49 -9.77
CA SER A 449 3.12 -30.37 -9.37
C SER A 449 3.58 -31.29 -10.52
N GLY A 450 2.64 -31.83 -11.29
CA GLY A 450 2.95 -32.61 -12.49
C GLY A 450 3.74 -31.81 -13.52
N MET A 451 3.39 -30.54 -13.71
CA MET A 451 4.10 -29.59 -14.54
C MET A 451 5.52 -29.33 -14.04
N ALA A 452 5.69 -29.05 -12.73
CA ALA A 452 6.98 -28.69 -12.13
C ALA A 452 7.99 -29.84 -12.06
N TYR A 453 7.54 -31.03 -11.67
CA TYR A 453 8.44 -32.17 -11.40
C TYR A 453 8.52 -33.19 -12.53
N LYS A 454 7.49 -33.28 -13.39
CA LYS A 454 7.39 -34.30 -14.47
C LYS A 454 7.32 -33.72 -15.87
N GLY A 455 7.23 -32.37 -16.01
CA GLY A 455 7.10 -31.70 -17.29
C GLY A 455 5.74 -31.91 -18.00
N ASN A 456 4.73 -32.36 -17.27
CA ASN A 456 3.39 -32.64 -17.79
C ASN A 456 2.54 -31.35 -17.89
N TRP A 457 3.01 -30.40 -18.67
CA TRP A 457 2.39 -29.08 -18.83
C TRP A 457 1.02 -29.15 -19.54
N ARG A 458 0.83 -30.09 -20.47
CA ARG A 458 -0.42 -30.22 -21.25
C ARG A 458 -1.61 -30.44 -20.36
N ALA A 459 -1.52 -31.35 -19.40
CA ALA A 459 -2.61 -31.63 -18.48
C ALA A 459 -3.03 -30.41 -17.65
N PHE A 460 -2.07 -29.57 -17.25
CA PHE A 460 -2.33 -28.33 -16.52
C PHE A 460 -2.99 -27.27 -17.42
N ILE A 461 -2.43 -27.03 -18.60
CA ILE A 461 -2.95 -26.05 -19.57
C ILE A 461 -4.36 -26.46 -20.03
N ASP A 462 -4.56 -27.72 -20.39
CA ASP A 462 -5.86 -28.22 -20.85
C ASP A 462 -6.94 -28.13 -19.76
N TYR A 463 -6.57 -28.38 -18.50
CA TYR A 463 -7.49 -28.23 -17.36
C TYR A 463 -7.99 -26.78 -17.23
N ILE A 464 -7.09 -25.80 -17.24
CA ILE A 464 -7.45 -24.38 -17.15
C ILE A 464 -8.26 -23.94 -18.39
N ALA A 465 -7.78 -24.29 -19.59
CA ALA A 465 -8.43 -23.94 -20.85
C ALA A 465 -9.85 -24.51 -20.96
N LYS A 466 -10.06 -25.76 -20.56
CA LYS A 466 -11.39 -26.41 -20.56
C LYS A 466 -12.37 -25.72 -19.61
N ASN A 467 -11.91 -25.36 -18.39
CA ASN A 467 -12.74 -24.62 -17.45
C ASN A 467 -13.04 -23.20 -17.97
N MET A 468 -12.06 -22.54 -18.63
CA MET A 468 -12.25 -21.24 -19.27
C MET A 468 -13.29 -21.31 -20.41
N GLU A 469 -13.24 -22.32 -21.27
CA GLU A 469 -14.22 -22.55 -22.36
C GLU A 469 -15.62 -22.81 -21.81
N ALA A 470 -15.74 -23.55 -20.70
CA ALA A 470 -17.03 -23.88 -20.07
C ALA A 470 -17.70 -22.66 -19.43
N SER A 471 -16.96 -21.59 -19.14
CA SER A 471 -17.51 -20.38 -18.53
C SER A 471 -18.13 -19.45 -19.56
N LEU A 472 -19.46 -19.32 -19.55
CA LEU A 472 -20.19 -18.38 -20.40
C LEU A 472 -19.83 -16.92 -20.08
N SER A 473 -19.59 -16.60 -18.84
CA SER A 473 -19.22 -15.24 -18.39
C SER A 473 -17.85 -14.79 -18.87
N LEU A 474 -16.91 -15.72 -19.12
CA LEU A 474 -15.59 -15.40 -19.68
C LEU A 474 -15.61 -15.15 -21.18
N ARG A 475 -16.65 -15.59 -21.90
CA ARG A 475 -16.72 -15.48 -23.35
C ARG A 475 -16.53 -14.06 -23.86
N ASP A 476 -17.18 -13.09 -23.21
CA ASP A 476 -17.13 -11.68 -23.59
C ASP A 476 -15.89 -10.96 -23.02
N LEU A 477 -15.27 -11.55 -21.99
CA LEU A 477 -14.08 -11.00 -21.35
C LEU A 477 -12.78 -11.40 -22.07
N MET A 478 -12.74 -12.57 -22.73
CA MET A 478 -11.55 -13.12 -23.41
C MET A 478 -11.51 -12.70 -24.88
N ASN A 479 -11.41 -11.41 -25.15
CA ASN A 479 -11.54 -10.81 -26.48
C ASN A 479 -10.24 -10.23 -27.05
N SER A 480 -9.12 -10.39 -26.35
CA SER A 480 -7.80 -9.88 -26.76
C SER A 480 -6.66 -10.73 -26.18
N GLU A 481 -5.47 -10.59 -26.74
CA GLU A 481 -4.23 -11.21 -26.23
C GLU A 481 -3.95 -10.76 -24.79
N LYS A 482 -4.08 -9.47 -24.51
CA LYS A 482 -3.91 -8.90 -23.16
C LYS A 482 -4.88 -9.47 -22.13
N ALA A 483 -6.14 -9.71 -22.52
CA ALA A 483 -7.10 -10.36 -21.65
C ALA A 483 -6.66 -11.78 -21.24
N HIS A 484 -6.10 -12.53 -22.20
CA HIS A 484 -5.52 -13.84 -21.90
C HIS A 484 -4.27 -13.75 -21.05
N GLN A 485 -3.38 -12.78 -21.28
CA GLN A 485 -2.19 -12.56 -20.44
C GLN A 485 -2.59 -12.34 -18.99
N VAL A 486 -3.56 -11.45 -18.70
CA VAL A 486 -4.06 -11.22 -17.34
C VAL A 486 -4.63 -12.50 -16.73
N PHE A 487 -5.52 -13.18 -17.45
CA PHE A 487 -6.16 -14.41 -16.98
C PHE A 487 -5.14 -15.51 -16.65
N TRP A 488 -4.25 -15.81 -17.58
CA TRP A 488 -3.25 -16.86 -17.39
C TRP A 488 -2.25 -16.51 -16.30
N ASN A 489 -1.88 -15.24 -16.16
CA ASN A 489 -1.01 -14.79 -15.07
C ASN A 489 -1.66 -15.00 -13.69
N VAL A 490 -2.94 -14.63 -13.55
CA VAL A 490 -3.72 -14.85 -12.32
C VAL A 490 -3.70 -16.33 -11.95
N TYR A 491 -4.03 -17.21 -12.90
CA TYR A 491 -4.21 -18.64 -12.58
C TYR A 491 -2.91 -19.44 -12.53
N THR A 492 -1.88 -19.09 -13.27
CA THR A 492 -0.55 -19.71 -13.10
C THR A 492 0.15 -19.20 -11.83
N GLY A 493 -0.10 -17.94 -11.45
CA GLY A 493 0.42 -17.32 -10.24
C GLY A 493 -0.12 -17.89 -8.91
N LEU A 494 -1.15 -18.73 -8.94
CA LEU A 494 -1.63 -19.47 -7.76
C LEU A 494 -0.63 -20.56 -7.31
N SER A 495 0.24 -21.02 -8.21
CA SER A 495 1.23 -22.03 -7.87
C SER A 495 2.29 -21.44 -6.92
N THR A 496 2.57 -22.16 -5.83
CA THR A 496 3.67 -21.85 -4.91
C THR A 496 5.02 -22.37 -5.40
N LEU A 497 5.04 -23.04 -6.56
CA LEU A 497 6.23 -23.67 -7.14
C LEU A 497 7.03 -22.73 -8.05
N TYR A 498 6.38 -21.66 -8.55
CA TYR A 498 6.97 -20.73 -9.50
C TYR A 498 6.79 -19.26 -9.08
N ASN A 499 7.80 -18.45 -9.36
CA ASN A 499 7.62 -17.03 -9.56
C ASN A 499 7.09 -16.81 -10.97
N VAL A 500 5.87 -16.30 -11.08
CA VAL A 500 5.23 -16.06 -12.35
C VAL A 500 5.34 -14.58 -12.72
N TYR A 501 5.88 -14.31 -13.88
CA TYR A 501 6.01 -12.95 -14.42
C TYR A 501 5.21 -12.83 -15.71
N SER A 502 4.44 -11.76 -15.84
CA SER A 502 3.86 -11.34 -17.11
C SER A 502 4.69 -10.23 -17.71
N GLU A 503 4.86 -10.24 -19.04
CA GLU A 503 5.63 -9.22 -19.77
C GLU A 503 7.02 -9.00 -19.15
N LYS A 504 7.70 -10.09 -18.82
CA LYS A 504 9.07 -10.00 -18.33
C LYS A 504 9.96 -9.53 -19.46
N GLU A 505 10.69 -8.42 -19.22
CA GLU A 505 11.71 -7.95 -20.15
C GLU A 505 12.81 -8.99 -20.26
N MET A 506 13.04 -9.44 -21.46
CA MET A 506 14.01 -10.45 -21.84
C MET A 506 14.90 -9.89 -22.95
N ASN A 507 15.91 -10.63 -23.34
CA ASN A 507 16.76 -10.26 -24.46
C ASN A 507 15.91 -9.94 -25.72
N GLN A 508 15.85 -8.68 -26.13
CA GLN A 508 15.16 -8.14 -27.31
C GLN A 508 13.61 -8.19 -27.29
N GLY A 509 12.97 -8.15 -26.13
CA GLY A 509 11.52 -8.04 -26.03
C GLY A 509 10.94 -8.42 -24.67
N PHE A 510 9.63 -8.69 -24.67
CA PHE A 510 8.88 -9.05 -23.46
C PHE A 510 8.20 -10.39 -23.67
N CYS A 511 8.48 -11.36 -22.80
CA CYS A 511 7.80 -12.66 -22.82
C CYS A 511 6.46 -12.55 -22.07
N ASP A 512 5.39 -13.03 -22.68
CA ASP A 512 4.03 -12.91 -22.15
C ASP A 512 3.86 -13.55 -20.77
N LEU A 513 4.47 -14.74 -20.57
CA LEU A 513 4.39 -15.46 -19.31
C LEU A 513 5.66 -16.25 -19.05
N VAL A 514 6.32 -15.97 -17.92
CA VAL A 514 7.54 -16.66 -17.48
C VAL A 514 7.26 -17.37 -16.17
N LEU A 515 7.47 -18.69 -16.11
CA LEU A 515 7.40 -19.47 -14.89
C LEU A 515 8.82 -19.82 -14.44
N GLU A 516 9.33 -19.04 -13.52
CA GLU A 516 10.66 -19.18 -12.94
C GLU A 516 10.58 -20.04 -11.67
N PRO A 517 11.28 -21.17 -11.59
CA PRO A 517 11.12 -22.10 -10.47
C PRO A 517 11.66 -21.54 -9.18
N LEU A 518 10.94 -21.72 -8.09
CA LEU A 518 11.37 -21.36 -6.74
C LEU A 518 12.34 -22.44 -6.17
N LEU A 519 13.53 -22.52 -6.77
CA LEU A 519 14.51 -23.57 -6.44
C LEU A 519 15.02 -23.51 -4.99
N VAL A 520 15.00 -22.35 -4.36
CA VAL A 520 15.39 -22.20 -2.95
C VAL A 520 14.44 -22.98 -2.04
N ASN A 521 13.13 -22.93 -2.33
CA ASN A 521 12.09 -23.59 -1.55
C ASN A 521 11.80 -25.01 -2.03
N HIS A 522 11.95 -25.21 -3.33
CA HIS A 522 11.63 -26.45 -4.03
C HIS A 522 12.78 -26.90 -4.91
N PRO A 523 13.93 -27.33 -4.34
CA PRO A 523 15.14 -27.68 -5.11
C PRO A 523 14.94 -28.89 -6.05
N GLY A 524 13.85 -29.63 -5.87
CA GLY A 524 13.51 -30.78 -6.72
C GLY A 524 12.74 -30.43 -7.99
N ILE A 525 12.39 -29.17 -8.24
CA ILE A 525 11.73 -28.75 -9.50
C ILE A 525 12.68 -29.01 -10.66
N LYS A 526 12.15 -29.62 -11.73
CA LYS A 526 12.91 -30.03 -12.90
C LYS A 526 12.66 -29.20 -14.15
N TYR A 527 11.58 -28.45 -14.20
CA TYR A 527 11.13 -27.73 -15.39
C TYR A 527 10.84 -26.26 -15.10
N SER A 528 11.21 -25.41 -16.05
CA SER A 528 10.89 -23.99 -16.14
C SER A 528 10.19 -23.71 -17.47
N TYR A 529 9.44 -22.59 -17.57
CA TYR A 529 8.60 -22.34 -18.74
C TYR A 529 8.71 -20.90 -19.22
N LEU A 530 8.80 -20.75 -20.55
CA LEU A 530 8.48 -19.53 -21.30
C LEU A 530 7.24 -19.81 -22.13
N ILE A 531 6.24 -18.95 -22.07
CA ILE A 531 4.95 -19.14 -22.71
C ILE A 531 4.58 -17.87 -23.47
N GLU A 532 4.36 -18.00 -24.78
CA GLU A 532 3.80 -16.97 -25.64
C GLU A 532 2.31 -17.23 -25.86
N LEU A 533 1.53 -16.17 -25.70
CA LEU A 533 0.08 -16.17 -25.87
C LEU A 533 -0.26 -15.39 -27.14
N LYS A 534 -1.01 -15.99 -28.05
CA LYS A 534 -1.48 -15.32 -29.27
C LYS A 534 -3.00 -15.39 -29.35
N TYR A 535 -3.58 -14.39 -29.98
CA TYR A 535 -5.03 -14.28 -30.12
C TYR A 535 -5.45 -14.11 -31.59
N ILE A 536 -6.51 -14.79 -31.96
CA ILE A 536 -7.18 -14.59 -33.24
C ILE A 536 -8.67 -14.34 -33.01
N SER A 537 -9.21 -13.32 -33.68
CA SER A 537 -10.64 -13.02 -33.57
C SER A 537 -11.51 -14.23 -33.99
N PRO A 538 -12.59 -14.54 -33.27
CA PRO A 538 -13.55 -15.59 -33.66
C PRO A 538 -14.21 -15.36 -35.00
N SER A 539 -14.32 -14.11 -35.46
CA SER A 539 -14.98 -13.69 -36.70
C SER A 539 -13.98 -13.06 -37.68
N GLY A 540 -14.33 -13.02 -38.95
CA GLY A 540 -13.58 -12.26 -39.96
C GLY A 540 -12.70 -13.10 -40.91
N PHE A 541 -12.53 -14.42 -40.69
CA PHE A 541 -11.68 -15.26 -41.55
C PHE A 541 -12.42 -16.47 -42.13
N LYS A 542 -12.15 -16.78 -43.42
CA LYS A 542 -12.49 -18.07 -43.99
C LYS A 542 -11.59 -19.16 -43.40
N LYS A 543 -12.03 -20.42 -43.44
CA LYS A 543 -11.33 -21.55 -42.80
C LYS A 543 -9.85 -21.65 -43.21
N LYS A 544 -9.53 -21.51 -44.49
CA LYS A 544 -8.16 -21.58 -45.01
C LYS A 544 -7.31 -20.38 -44.52
N GLU A 545 -7.84 -19.17 -44.59
CA GLU A 545 -7.17 -17.95 -44.11
C GLU A 545 -6.89 -18.02 -42.62
N ARG A 546 -7.81 -18.63 -41.86
CA ARG A 546 -7.65 -18.85 -40.42
C ARG A 546 -6.52 -19.82 -40.09
N GLU A 547 -6.41 -20.93 -40.86
CA GLU A 547 -5.34 -21.89 -40.69
C GLU A 547 -3.96 -21.26 -41.02
N GLU A 548 -3.88 -20.51 -42.13
CA GLU A 548 -2.66 -19.76 -42.51
C GLU A 548 -2.28 -18.73 -41.44
N ARG A 549 -3.25 -18.02 -40.85
CA ARG A 549 -2.99 -17.06 -39.79
C ARG A 549 -2.50 -17.72 -38.50
N ILE A 550 -3.07 -18.87 -38.11
CA ILE A 550 -2.60 -19.64 -36.93
C ILE A 550 -1.14 -20.08 -37.15
N GLN A 551 -0.78 -20.54 -38.32
CA GLN A 551 0.61 -20.93 -38.63
C GLN A 551 1.56 -19.73 -38.56
N ALA A 552 1.15 -18.56 -39.07
CA ALA A 552 1.94 -17.34 -38.99
C ALA A 552 2.17 -16.90 -37.54
N LEU A 553 1.12 -16.88 -36.71
CA LEU A 553 1.22 -16.51 -35.28
C LEU A 553 2.09 -17.52 -34.52
N ARG A 554 1.99 -18.80 -34.84
CA ARG A 554 2.84 -19.83 -34.26
C ARG A 554 4.32 -19.57 -34.55
N LEU A 555 4.67 -19.34 -35.82
CA LEU A 555 6.06 -19.09 -36.24
C LEU A 555 6.62 -17.81 -35.60
N GLU A 556 5.80 -16.76 -35.49
CA GLU A 556 6.14 -15.55 -34.80
C GLU A 556 6.50 -15.82 -33.33
N ALA A 557 5.61 -16.52 -32.59
CA ALA A 557 5.79 -16.87 -31.19
C ALA A 557 7.01 -17.79 -30.98
N GLU A 558 7.23 -18.75 -31.86
CA GLU A 558 8.41 -19.65 -31.84
C GLU A 558 9.70 -18.81 -31.94
N THR A 559 9.74 -17.86 -32.87
CA THR A 559 10.90 -16.96 -33.03
C THR A 559 11.16 -16.12 -31.82
N GLN A 560 10.12 -15.55 -31.21
CA GLN A 560 10.21 -14.77 -29.96
C GLN A 560 10.74 -15.62 -28.80
N LEU A 561 10.20 -16.81 -28.59
CA LEU A 561 10.62 -17.73 -27.52
C LEU A 561 12.08 -18.20 -27.68
N GLU A 562 12.56 -18.40 -28.92
CA GLU A 562 13.97 -18.70 -29.15
C GLU A 562 14.87 -17.55 -28.69
N GLN A 563 14.53 -16.31 -29.04
CA GLN A 563 15.28 -15.12 -28.65
C GLN A 563 15.29 -14.94 -27.12
N TYR A 564 14.14 -15.07 -26.46
CA TYR A 564 14.02 -14.93 -25.00
C TYR A 564 14.79 -16.01 -24.25
N SER A 565 14.81 -17.23 -24.79
CA SER A 565 15.53 -18.35 -24.20
C SER A 565 17.05 -18.14 -24.09
N LEU A 566 17.60 -17.14 -24.77
CA LEU A 566 19.03 -16.78 -24.72
C LEU A 566 19.36 -15.77 -23.62
N ASP A 567 18.38 -15.23 -22.89
CA ASP A 567 18.61 -14.27 -21.82
C ASP A 567 19.45 -14.88 -20.70
N GLU A 568 20.63 -14.29 -20.46
CA GLU A 568 21.59 -14.83 -19.49
C GLU A 568 21.09 -14.75 -18.04
N LYS A 569 20.37 -13.68 -17.69
CA LYS A 569 19.84 -13.50 -16.33
C LYS A 569 18.77 -14.54 -16.03
N PHE A 570 17.88 -14.76 -16.99
CA PHE A 570 16.87 -15.78 -16.88
C PHE A 570 17.48 -17.20 -16.84
N ARG A 571 18.48 -17.48 -17.68
CA ARG A 571 19.17 -18.78 -17.66
C ARG A 571 19.84 -19.06 -16.31
N LYS A 572 20.40 -18.05 -15.66
CA LYS A 572 20.94 -18.19 -14.30
C LYS A 572 19.85 -18.45 -13.26
N SER A 573 18.70 -17.78 -13.36
CA SER A 573 17.63 -17.92 -12.37
C SER A 573 16.93 -19.28 -12.42
N ILE A 574 16.82 -19.91 -13.58
CA ILE A 574 16.23 -21.25 -13.72
C ILE A 574 17.18 -22.39 -13.34
N GLY A 575 18.46 -22.10 -13.11
CA GLY A 575 19.47 -23.07 -12.69
C GLY A 575 19.62 -24.24 -13.66
N GLN A 576 19.57 -25.48 -13.12
CA GLN A 576 19.70 -26.70 -13.92
C GLN A 576 18.37 -27.28 -14.43
N THR A 577 17.27 -26.52 -14.32
CA THR A 577 15.98 -27.00 -14.81
C THR A 577 15.94 -27.09 -16.34
N THR A 578 15.14 -27.99 -16.86
CA THR A 578 14.87 -28.08 -18.29
C THR A 578 13.87 -26.99 -18.67
N LEU A 579 14.28 -26.07 -19.54
CA LEU A 579 13.41 -25.03 -20.07
C LEU A 579 12.47 -25.62 -21.13
N LYS A 580 11.17 -25.39 -20.95
CA LYS A 580 10.14 -25.67 -21.94
C LYS A 580 9.58 -24.37 -22.49
N LYS A 581 9.45 -24.31 -23.81
CA LYS A 581 8.94 -23.14 -24.55
C LYS A 581 7.59 -23.50 -25.13
N LEU A 582 6.55 -22.77 -24.76
CA LEU A 582 5.16 -23.11 -25.12
C LEU A 582 4.52 -21.96 -25.89
N VAL A 583 3.80 -22.31 -26.93
CA VAL A 583 2.93 -21.41 -27.69
C VAL A 583 1.48 -21.79 -27.44
N LEU A 584 0.66 -20.83 -27.00
CA LEU A 584 -0.79 -21.01 -26.81
C LEU A 584 -1.53 -19.99 -27.67
N ILE A 585 -2.42 -20.46 -28.54
CA ILE A 585 -3.21 -19.58 -29.42
C ILE A 585 -4.69 -19.73 -29.09
N PHE A 586 -5.33 -18.58 -28.85
CA PHE A 586 -6.73 -18.48 -28.42
C PHE A 586 -7.62 -17.85 -29.49
N SER A 587 -8.92 -18.22 -29.46
CA SER A 587 -9.96 -17.56 -30.22
C SER A 587 -11.21 -17.41 -29.33
N GLY A 588 -11.56 -16.17 -28.93
CA GLY A 588 -12.48 -15.97 -27.84
C GLY A 588 -11.93 -16.62 -26.56
N ASN A 589 -12.76 -17.31 -25.81
CA ASN A 589 -12.36 -18.07 -24.62
C ASN A 589 -11.89 -19.52 -24.92
N ARG A 590 -11.52 -19.85 -26.17
CA ARG A 590 -11.10 -21.20 -26.58
C ARG A 590 -9.62 -21.25 -26.87
N LEU A 591 -8.94 -22.24 -26.31
CA LEU A 591 -7.60 -22.62 -26.73
C LEU A 591 -7.71 -23.44 -28.02
N ILE A 592 -7.24 -22.89 -29.16
CA ILE A 592 -7.36 -23.51 -30.49
C ILE A 592 -6.06 -24.17 -30.96
N HIS A 593 -4.93 -23.82 -30.34
CA HIS A 593 -3.64 -24.45 -30.63
C HIS A 593 -2.73 -24.34 -29.40
N HIS A 594 -1.99 -25.39 -29.12
CA HIS A 594 -0.86 -25.38 -28.21
C HIS A 594 0.29 -26.24 -28.74
N SER A 595 1.51 -25.77 -28.55
CA SER A 595 2.71 -26.52 -28.93
C SER A 595 3.86 -26.27 -27.99
N GLU A 596 4.77 -27.23 -27.88
CA GLU A 596 6.10 -27.10 -27.27
C GLU A 596 7.13 -27.09 -28.41
N ILE A 597 8.14 -26.22 -28.34
CA ILE A 597 9.24 -26.05 -29.26
C ILE A 597 10.57 -26.37 -28.62
#